data_a0b032a117ea24a2ef869084faf141e8
#
_entry.id   a0b032a117ea24a2ef869084faf141e8
#
_cell.length_a   1.000
_cell.length_b   1.000
_cell.length_c   1.000
_cell.angle_alpha   90.00
_cell.angle_beta   90.00
_cell.angle_gamma   90.00
#
_symmetry.space_group_name_H-M   'P 1'
#
loop_
_entity.id
_entity.type
_entity.pdbx_description
1 polymer ?
#
loop_
_entity_poly.entity_id
_entity_poly.type
_entity_poly.pdbx_seq_one_letter_code
_entity_poly.pdbx_strand_id
1 'polypeptide(L)'
;SNERVVLIGGERLLIRRARIADADFMQSVELDADNSPWVANWSLGWRITKLGDEDFLQTVIEKTDGTPIGILIFRGMRTIQDKLELKRIALIEKGKGYGKEAIYLAQRLAFDVFGTPYLYLGTKDTNIRAQSIYKATGFTPDMPDPCTAFHITVEAYREKKQG
;
A
#
# COMPACT_ATOMS: atom_id res chain seq x y z
N SER A 1 19.35 6.95 2.63
CA SER A 1 19.96 6.04 3.58
C SER A 1 19.98 4.62 3.05
N ASN A 2 21.03 3.87 3.35
CA ASN A 2 21.16 2.45 3.00
C ASN A 2 20.70 1.53 4.14
N GLU A 3 20.22 2.10 5.24
CA GLU A 3 19.75 1.31 6.36
C GLU A 3 18.45 0.56 6.03
N ARG A 4 18.38 -0.66 6.54
CA ARG A 4 17.16 -1.44 6.50
C ARG A 4 16.26 -1.02 7.68
N VAL A 5 15.12 -0.38 7.37
CA VAL A 5 14.19 0.11 8.38
C VAL A 5 12.86 -0.61 8.22
N VAL A 6 12.56 -1.52 9.15
CA VAL A 6 11.27 -2.22 9.19
C VAL A 6 10.26 -1.30 9.87
N LEU A 7 9.14 -1.05 9.19
CA LEU A 7 8.08 -0.18 9.70
C LEU A 7 7.03 -0.94 10.49
N ILE A 8 6.69 -2.14 10.05
CA ILE A 8 5.70 -3.00 10.71
C ILE A 8 5.91 -4.46 10.27
N GLY A 9 5.64 -5.39 11.16
CA GLY A 9 5.66 -6.82 10.87
C GLY A 9 4.34 -7.49 11.19
N GLY A 10 3.96 -8.45 10.37
CA GLY A 10 2.82 -9.33 10.57
C GLY A 10 3.26 -10.78 10.70
N GLU A 11 2.33 -11.69 10.50
CA GLU A 11 2.59 -13.13 10.66
C GLU A 11 3.51 -13.66 9.56
N ARG A 12 3.23 -13.33 8.30
CA ARG A 12 3.97 -13.84 7.14
C ARG A 12 4.72 -12.76 6.38
N LEU A 13 4.36 -11.50 6.56
CA LEU A 13 4.89 -10.37 5.81
C LEU A 13 5.40 -9.29 6.74
N LEU A 14 6.30 -8.47 6.22
CA LEU A 14 6.69 -7.21 6.82
C LEU A 14 6.72 -6.12 5.77
N ILE A 15 6.64 -4.87 6.22
CA ILE A 15 6.76 -3.68 5.37
C ILE A 15 7.97 -2.91 5.88
N ARG A 16 8.91 -2.63 4.98
CA ARG A 16 10.09 -1.83 5.29
C ARG A 16 10.21 -0.64 4.36
N ARG A 17 10.94 0.38 4.80
CA ARG A 17 11.22 1.55 3.98
C ARG A 17 12.03 1.14 2.75
N ALA A 18 11.67 1.68 1.58
CA ALA A 18 12.43 1.46 0.35
C ALA A 18 13.75 2.25 0.39
N ARG A 19 14.77 1.69 -0.23
CA ARG A 19 16.09 2.29 -0.44
C ARG A 19 16.30 2.48 -1.94
N ILE A 20 17.29 3.27 -2.31
CA ILE A 20 17.64 3.47 -3.73
C ILE A 20 17.91 2.12 -4.41
N ALA A 21 18.57 1.19 -3.72
CA ALA A 21 18.85 -0.15 -4.24
C ALA A 21 17.60 -0.96 -4.58
N ASP A 22 16.43 -0.58 -4.06
CA ASP A 22 15.17 -1.27 -4.34
C ASP A 22 14.49 -0.78 -5.62
N ALA A 23 14.99 0.27 -6.25
CA ALA A 23 14.28 0.92 -7.37
C ALA A 23 14.00 -0.02 -8.54
N ASP A 24 14.97 -0.87 -8.91
CA ASP A 24 14.79 -1.84 -9.99
C ASP A 24 13.72 -2.88 -9.64
N PHE A 25 13.76 -3.41 -8.43
CA PHE A 25 12.73 -4.35 -7.97
C PHE A 25 11.34 -3.71 -8.01
N MET A 26 11.22 -2.49 -7.48
CA MET A 26 9.93 -1.79 -7.44
C MET A 26 9.37 -1.56 -8.84
N GLN A 27 10.23 -1.20 -9.79
CA GLN A 27 9.83 -1.07 -11.19
C GLN A 27 9.36 -2.41 -11.76
N SER A 28 10.06 -3.49 -11.44
CA SER A 28 9.68 -4.83 -11.92
C SER A 28 8.30 -5.25 -11.42
N VAL A 29 7.92 -4.84 -10.21
CA VAL A 29 6.58 -5.12 -9.68
C VAL A 29 5.51 -4.38 -10.48
N GLU A 30 5.75 -3.12 -10.84
CA GLU A 30 4.80 -2.33 -11.63
C GLU A 30 4.67 -2.84 -13.07
N LEU A 31 5.75 -3.35 -13.63
CA LEU A 31 5.78 -3.89 -14.99
C LEU A 31 5.29 -5.34 -15.09
N ASP A 32 5.14 -6.03 -13.96
CA ASP A 32 4.61 -7.39 -13.95
C ASP A 32 3.28 -7.45 -14.71
N ALA A 33 3.09 -8.49 -15.52
CA ALA A 33 1.95 -8.59 -16.44
C ALA A 33 0.60 -8.54 -15.72
N ASP A 34 0.53 -9.02 -14.47
CA ASP A 34 -0.71 -8.98 -13.69
C ASP A 34 -0.96 -7.60 -13.06
N ASN A 35 0.07 -6.76 -12.95
CA ASN A 35 -0.03 -5.45 -12.31
C ASN A 35 -0.10 -4.30 -13.32
N SER A 36 0.60 -4.41 -14.45
CA SER A 36 0.74 -3.30 -15.41
C SER A 36 -0.58 -2.75 -15.95
N PRO A 37 -1.67 -3.54 -16.09
CA PRO A 37 -2.95 -2.96 -16.48
C PRO A 37 -3.55 -2.00 -15.45
N TRP A 38 -3.14 -2.10 -14.18
CA TRP A 38 -3.80 -1.43 -13.06
C TRP A 38 -2.98 -0.33 -12.42
N VAL A 39 -1.65 -0.36 -12.54
CA VAL A 39 -0.76 0.60 -11.91
C VAL A 39 0.14 1.26 -12.95
N ALA A 40 0.35 2.57 -12.78
CA ALA A 40 1.29 3.30 -13.62
C ALA A 40 2.73 2.88 -13.29
N ASN A 41 3.57 2.78 -14.32
CA ASN A 41 4.98 2.52 -14.16
C ASN A 41 5.72 3.85 -13.95
N TRP A 42 6.30 4.06 -12.78
CA TRP A 42 7.16 5.20 -12.54
C TRP A 42 8.54 4.95 -13.17
N SER A 43 9.09 5.93 -13.86
CA SER A 43 10.49 5.85 -14.28
C SER A 43 11.40 5.73 -13.06
N LEU A 44 12.60 5.15 -13.25
CA LEU A 44 13.58 5.05 -12.16
C LEU A 44 13.95 6.43 -11.61
N GLY A 45 14.14 7.43 -12.48
CA GLY A 45 14.47 8.79 -12.05
C GLY A 45 13.38 9.41 -11.20
N TRP A 46 12.11 9.26 -11.59
CA TRP A 46 10.99 9.76 -10.80
C TRP A 46 10.90 9.07 -9.45
N ARG A 47 11.04 7.74 -9.44
CA ARG A 47 11.01 6.95 -8.21
C ARG A 47 12.09 7.38 -7.24
N ILE A 48 13.33 7.53 -7.73
CA ILE A 48 14.46 7.95 -6.89
C ILE A 48 14.24 9.37 -6.37
N THR A 49 13.74 10.28 -7.22
CA THR A 49 13.39 11.63 -6.79
C THR A 49 12.37 11.61 -5.65
N LYS A 50 11.34 10.78 -5.77
CA LYS A 50 10.28 10.68 -4.75
C LYS A 50 10.74 9.98 -3.47
N LEU A 51 11.83 9.23 -3.47
CA LEU A 51 12.43 8.73 -2.24
C LEU A 51 12.91 9.86 -1.33
N GLY A 52 13.33 11.00 -1.91
CA GLY A 52 13.73 12.19 -1.17
C GLY A 52 12.57 13.14 -0.85
N ASP A 53 11.36 12.86 -1.29
CA ASP A 53 10.19 13.70 -1.04
C ASP A 53 9.47 13.23 0.22
N GLU A 54 9.46 14.06 1.25
CA GLU A 54 8.88 13.75 2.55
C GLU A 54 7.37 13.46 2.51
N ASP A 55 6.67 13.90 1.46
CA ASP A 55 5.24 13.64 1.30
C ASP A 55 4.95 12.22 0.83
N PHE A 56 5.95 11.53 0.29
CA PHE A 56 5.84 10.14 -0.17
C PHE A 56 6.58 9.21 0.79
N LEU A 57 6.00 8.05 1.04
CA LEU A 57 6.68 6.97 1.72
C LEU A 57 6.61 5.74 0.82
N GLN A 58 7.73 5.41 0.19
CA GLN A 58 7.86 4.20 -0.61
C GLN A 58 8.35 3.06 0.27
N THR A 59 7.72 1.91 0.14
CA THR A 59 8.03 0.73 0.94
C THR A 59 8.11 -0.51 0.09
N VAL A 60 8.81 -1.51 0.61
CA VAL A 60 8.88 -2.86 0.04
C VAL A 60 8.18 -3.82 1.00
N ILE A 61 7.38 -4.71 0.43
CA ILE A 61 6.73 -5.79 1.16
C ILE A 61 7.60 -7.03 1.03
N GLU A 62 7.99 -7.60 2.15
CA GLU A 62 8.82 -8.82 2.19
C GLU A 62 8.10 -9.94 2.94
N LYS A 63 8.40 -11.17 2.55
CA LYS A 63 8.13 -12.31 3.42
C LYS A 63 9.09 -12.29 4.61
N THR A 64 8.76 -13.02 5.66
CA THR A 64 9.58 -13.04 6.88
C THR A 64 10.97 -13.63 6.65
N ASP A 65 11.19 -14.38 5.55
CA ASP A 65 12.51 -14.87 5.17
C ASP A 65 13.37 -13.84 4.41
N GLY A 66 12.83 -12.61 4.20
CA GLY A 66 13.53 -11.54 3.49
C GLY A 66 13.24 -11.46 2.00
N THR A 67 12.45 -12.37 1.44
CA THR A 67 12.12 -12.34 0.01
C THR A 67 11.17 -11.19 -0.29
N PRO A 68 11.56 -10.23 -1.14
CA PRO A 68 10.65 -9.14 -1.52
C PRO A 68 9.59 -9.65 -2.49
N ILE A 69 8.32 -9.31 -2.23
CA ILE A 69 7.20 -9.78 -3.04
C ILE A 69 6.28 -8.65 -3.51
N GLY A 70 6.50 -7.42 -3.10
CA GLY A 70 5.63 -6.33 -3.50
C GLY A 70 6.09 -4.98 -3.04
N ILE A 71 5.25 -4.00 -3.34
CA ILE A 71 5.48 -2.60 -2.98
C ILE A 71 4.21 -1.98 -2.42
N LEU A 72 4.40 -0.96 -1.60
CA LEU A 72 3.33 -0.15 -1.06
C LEU A 72 3.83 1.29 -0.96
N ILE A 73 3.04 2.24 -1.45
CA ILE A 73 3.42 3.65 -1.45
C ILE A 73 2.30 4.45 -0.79
N PHE A 74 2.66 5.24 0.22
CA PHE A 74 1.77 6.25 0.79
C PHE A 74 2.11 7.62 0.21
N ARG A 75 1.10 8.46 0.03
CA ARG A 75 1.23 9.88 -0.30
C ARG A 75 0.40 10.70 0.66
N GLY A 76 0.89 11.89 1.00
CA GLY A 76 0.22 12.76 1.98
C GLY A 76 0.81 12.64 3.37
N MET A 77 2.08 12.21 3.49
CA MET A 77 2.73 12.10 4.79
C MET A 77 2.84 13.46 5.51
N ARG A 78 2.89 14.57 4.74
CA ARG A 78 2.92 15.92 5.33
C ARG A 78 1.59 16.34 5.93
N THR A 79 0.49 15.80 5.43
CA THR A 79 -0.87 16.09 5.89
C THR A 79 -1.52 14.90 6.57
N ILE A 80 -0.71 14.05 7.16
CA ILE A 80 -1.12 12.76 7.74
C ILE A 80 -2.17 12.93 8.85
N GLN A 81 -2.17 14.06 9.55
CA GLN A 81 -3.14 14.34 10.61
C GLN A 81 -4.53 14.69 10.08
N ASP A 82 -4.66 14.95 8.77
CA ASP A 82 -5.93 15.13 8.09
C ASP A 82 -6.35 13.85 7.38
N LYS A 83 -5.49 13.37 6.46
CA LYS A 83 -5.74 12.15 5.69
C LYS A 83 -4.44 11.63 5.10
N LEU A 84 -4.45 10.34 4.74
CA LEU A 84 -3.33 9.66 4.11
C LEU A 84 -3.84 8.84 2.93
N GLU A 85 -3.14 8.89 1.81
CA GLU A 85 -3.47 8.09 0.64
C GLU A 85 -2.60 6.83 0.59
N LEU A 86 -3.24 5.68 0.39
CA LEU A 86 -2.56 4.47 -0.06
C LEU A 86 -2.46 4.58 -1.59
N LYS A 87 -1.37 5.19 -2.06
CA LYS A 87 -1.17 5.55 -3.47
C LYS A 87 -1.00 4.33 -4.35
N ARG A 88 -0.33 3.28 -3.83
CA ARG A 88 -0.05 2.07 -4.56
C ARG A 88 0.12 0.89 -3.65
N ILE A 89 -0.43 -0.24 -4.05
CA ILE A 89 -0.13 -1.55 -3.51
C ILE A 89 -0.11 -2.54 -4.68
N ALA A 90 0.97 -3.28 -4.83
CA ALA A 90 1.11 -4.27 -5.89
C ALA A 90 2.06 -5.38 -5.44
N LEU A 91 1.71 -6.62 -5.78
CA LEU A 91 2.48 -7.81 -5.42
C LEU A 91 2.79 -8.62 -6.66
N ILE A 92 3.89 -9.37 -6.63
CA ILE A 92 4.29 -10.30 -7.69
C ILE A 92 3.97 -11.76 -7.33
N GLU A 93 3.66 -12.05 -6.07
CA GLU A 93 3.28 -13.39 -5.65
C GLU A 93 1.77 -13.41 -5.32
N LYS A 94 1.01 -14.18 -6.09
CA LYS A 94 -0.45 -14.18 -6.07
C LYS A 94 -0.98 -15.50 -5.49
N GLY A 95 -2.27 -15.50 -5.11
CA GLY A 95 -3.02 -16.71 -4.77
C GLY A 95 -2.77 -17.29 -3.40
N LYS A 96 -2.08 -16.56 -2.50
CA LYS A 96 -1.74 -17.03 -1.15
C LYS A 96 -2.31 -16.14 -0.04
N GLY A 97 -3.18 -15.18 -0.39
CA GLY A 97 -3.74 -14.25 0.58
C GLY A 97 -2.81 -13.13 1.00
N TYR A 98 -1.65 -12.98 0.37
CA TYR A 98 -0.69 -11.92 0.71
C TYR A 98 -1.24 -10.52 0.48
N GLY A 99 -2.09 -10.34 -0.54
CA GLY A 99 -2.72 -9.04 -0.80
C GLY A 99 -3.55 -8.54 0.36
N LYS A 100 -4.39 -9.39 0.92
CA LYS A 100 -5.20 -9.04 2.10
C LYS A 100 -4.32 -8.75 3.32
N GLU A 101 -3.33 -9.60 3.55
CA GLU A 101 -2.42 -9.39 4.68
C GLU A 101 -1.67 -8.06 4.55
N ALA A 102 -1.18 -7.73 3.35
CA ALA A 102 -0.50 -6.47 3.09
C ALA A 102 -1.43 -5.27 3.32
N ILE A 103 -2.70 -5.36 2.91
CA ILE A 103 -3.68 -4.30 3.14
C ILE A 103 -3.94 -4.12 4.64
N TYR A 104 -4.08 -5.20 5.39
CA TYR A 104 -4.24 -5.11 6.85
C TYR A 104 -3.02 -4.49 7.51
N LEU A 105 -1.81 -4.84 7.07
CA LEU A 105 -0.59 -4.22 7.58
C LEU A 105 -0.53 -2.73 7.23
N ALA A 106 -0.96 -2.35 6.02
CA ALA A 106 -1.04 -0.95 5.61
C ALA A 106 -2.00 -0.15 6.50
N GLN A 107 -3.16 -0.73 6.84
CA GLN A 107 -4.10 -0.10 7.76
C GLN A 107 -3.50 0.07 9.16
N ARG A 108 -2.87 -0.98 9.69
CA ARG A 108 -2.21 -0.90 10.99
C ARG A 108 -1.11 0.17 11.00
N LEU A 109 -0.33 0.23 9.93
CA LEU A 109 0.72 1.23 9.80
C LEU A 109 0.12 2.64 9.77
N ALA A 110 -0.92 2.86 8.96
CA ALA A 110 -1.58 4.16 8.84
C ALA A 110 -2.22 4.62 10.17
N PHE A 111 -2.99 3.75 10.82
CA PHE A 111 -3.78 4.14 11.99
C PHE A 111 -3.03 3.99 13.31
N ASP A 112 -2.34 2.86 13.52
CA ASP A 112 -1.70 2.57 14.80
C ASP A 112 -0.31 3.19 14.92
N VAL A 113 0.43 3.31 13.81
CA VAL A 113 1.80 3.82 13.83
C VAL A 113 1.83 5.31 13.42
N PHE A 114 1.23 5.66 12.29
CA PHE A 114 1.25 7.04 11.80
C PHE A 114 0.16 7.92 12.43
N GLY A 115 -0.93 7.32 12.89
CA GLY A 115 -1.98 8.04 13.59
C GLY A 115 -2.89 8.89 12.70
N THR A 116 -3.00 8.57 11.41
CA THR A 116 -3.95 9.28 10.54
C THR A 116 -5.40 9.00 10.97
N PRO A 117 -6.32 9.95 10.83
CA PRO A 117 -7.74 9.66 11.07
C PRO A 117 -8.46 9.08 9.86
N TYR A 118 -7.85 9.10 8.67
CA TYR A 118 -8.56 8.80 7.42
C TYR A 118 -7.58 8.26 6.40
N LEU A 119 -7.84 7.05 5.89
CA LEU A 119 -7.03 6.41 4.84
C LEU A 119 -7.91 6.25 3.61
N TYR A 120 -7.42 6.66 2.45
CA TYR A 120 -8.17 6.56 1.20
C TYR A 120 -7.29 6.02 0.08
N LEU A 121 -7.94 5.55 -0.98
CA LEU A 121 -7.26 5.04 -2.16
C LEU A 121 -8.16 5.18 -3.37
N GLY A 122 -7.52 5.13 -4.55
CA GLY A 122 -8.21 5.06 -5.83
C GLY A 122 -7.86 3.78 -6.56
N THR A 123 -8.74 3.35 -7.45
CA THR A 123 -8.52 2.21 -8.34
C THR A 123 -9.25 2.45 -9.65
N LYS A 124 -8.90 1.71 -10.70
CA LYS A 124 -9.62 1.78 -11.97
C LYS A 124 -11.00 1.13 -11.82
N ASP A 125 -11.99 1.67 -12.54
CA ASP A 125 -13.37 1.16 -12.51
C ASP A 125 -13.48 -0.28 -13.03
N THR A 126 -12.55 -0.71 -13.87
CA THR A 126 -12.50 -2.06 -14.43
C THR A 126 -11.79 -3.07 -13.52
N ASN A 127 -11.12 -2.60 -12.47
CA ASN A 127 -10.39 -3.49 -11.55
C ASN A 127 -11.31 -4.03 -10.47
N ILE A 128 -12.22 -4.92 -10.87
CA ILE A 128 -13.26 -5.48 -9.99
C ILE A 128 -12.65 -6.29 -8.84
N ARG A 129 -11.56 -7.03 -9.14
CA ARG A 129 -10.89 -7.83 -8.10
C ARG A 129 -10.35 -6.97 -6.97
N ALA A 130 -9.68 -5.86 -7.29
CA ALA A 130 -9.15 -4.94 -6.28
C ALA A 130 -10.29 -4.32 -5.48
N GLN A 131 -11.36 -3.88 -6.14
CA GLN A 131 -12.53 -3.32 -5.47
C GLN A 131 -13.11 -4.29 -4.45
N SER A 132 -13.23 -5.57 -4.81
CA SER A 132 -13.73 -6.62 -3.90
C SER A 132 -12.81 -6.80 -2.69
N ILE A 133 -11.50 -6.78 -2.90
CA ILE A 133 -10.53 -6.93 -1.81
C ILE A 133 -10.59 -5.73 -0.86
N TYR A 134 -10.73 -4.52 -1.39
CA TYR A 134 -10.84 -3.33 -0.54
C TYR A 134 -12.10 -3.37 0.33
N LYS A 135 -13.24 -3.72 -0.24
CA LYS A 135 -14.49 -3.92 0.53
C LYS A 135 -14.31 -5.00 1.60
N ALA A 136 -13.72 -6.13 1.24
CA ALA A 136 -13.51 -7.25 2.15
C ALA A 136 -12.55 -6.92 3.30
N THR A 137 -11.69 -5.93 3.13
CA THR A 137 -10.72 -5.50 4.15
C THR A 137 -11.17 -4.26 4.94
N GLY A 138 -12.41 -3.83 4.77
CA GLY A 138 -13.00 -2.79 5.61
C GLY A 138 -13.10 -1.41 4.98
N PHE A 139 -12.65 -1.23 3.74
CA PHE A 139 -12.84 0.04 3.04
C PHE A 139 -14.29 0.22 2.62
N THR A 140 -14.76 1.46 2.72
CA THR A 140 -16.10 1.86 2.26
C THR A 140 -15.98 2.45 0.86
N PRO A 141 -16.78 1.98 -0.12
CA PRO A 141 -16.82 2.62 -1.43
C PRO A 141 -17.52 3.99 -1.33
N ASP A 142 -16.97 4.99 -2.02
CA ASP A 142 -17.47 6.36 -1.98
C ASP A 142 -18.61 6.62 -2.97
N MET A 143 -18.90 5.64 -3.83
CA MET A 143 -19.99 5.71 -4.81
C MET A 143 -20.43 4.31 -5.20
N PRO A 144 -21.58 4.14 -5.87
CA PRO A 144 -22.04 2.83 -6.34
C PRO A 144 -21.05 2.14 -7.28
N ASP A 145 -21.14 0.82 -7.38
CA ASP A 145 -20.32 0.01 -8.28
C ASP A 145 -20.53 0.40 -9.76
N PRO A 146 -19.48 0.41 -10.59
CA PRO A 146 -18.08 0.20 -10.19
C PRO A 146 -17.53 1.44 -9.48
N CYS A 147 -16.83 1.23 -8.38
CA CYS A 147 -16.32 2.32 -7.57
C CYS A 147 -14.83 2.52 -7.75
N THR A 148 -14.40 3.77 -7.96
CA THR A 148 -12.99 4.12 -8.15
C THR A 148 -12.34 4.73 -6.92
N ALA A 149 -13.13 5.05 -5.88
CA ALA A 149 -12.63 5.71 -4.68
C ALA A 149 -13.14 4.99 -3.43
N PHE A 150 -12.25 4.73 -2.50
CA PHE A 150 -12.53 4.01 -1.26
C PHE A 150 -11.87 4.72 -0.09
N HIS A 151 -12.45 4.58 1.08
CA HIS A 151 -11.83 5.09 2.31
C HIS A 151 -12.14 4.19 3.50
N ILE A 152 -11.36 4.35 4.55
CA ILE A 152 -11.63 3.80 5.86
C ILE A 152 -11.25 4.84 6.91
N THR A 153 -12.14 5.09 7.87
CA THR A 153 -11.88 6.00 8.99
C THR A 153 -11.22 5.25 10.14
N VAL A 154 -10.53 5.99 11.01
CA VAL A 154 -9.94 5.39 12.20
C VAL A 154 -11.03 4.77 13.10
N GLU A 155 -12.21 5.36 13.17
CA GLU A 155 -13.35 4.83 13.93
C GLU A 155 -13.78 3.46 13.38
N ALA A 156 -13.97 3.34 12.07
CA ALA A 156 -14.32 2.09 11.42
C ALA A 156 -13.22 1.02 11.61
N TYR A 157 -11.97 1.42 11.52
CA TYR A 157 -10.84 0.55 11.76
C TYR A 157 -10.84 -0.01 13.18
N ARG A 158 -11.08 0.86 14.19
CA ARG A 158 -11.15 0.44 15.59
C ARG A 158 -12.30 -0.49 15.87
N GLU A 159 -13.48 -0.23 15.30
CA GLU A 159 -14.64 -1.12 15.43
C GLU A 159 -14.35 -2.50 14.85
N LYS A 160 -13.72 -2.55 13.68
CA LYS A 160 -13.34 -3.80 13.04
C LYS A 160 -12.37 -4.60 13.90
N LYS A 161 -11.42 -3.94 14.59
CA LYS A 161 -10.45 -4.60 15.46
C LYS A 161 -11.09 -5.18 16.72
N GLN A 162 -12.18 -4.60 17.18
CA GLN A 162 -12.89 -5.06 18.38
C GLN A 162 -13.86 -6.20 18.11
N GLY A 163 -14.19 -6.40 16.82
CA GLY A 163 -15.10 -7.47 16.39
C GLY A 163 -14.40 -8.84 16.16
#